data_c590156ec5bc2ee77e21485d7c12d8d4
#
_entry.id   c590156ec5bc2ee77e21485d7c12d8d4
#
_cell.length_a   1.000
_cell.length_b   1.000
_cell.length_c   1.000
_cell.angle_alpha   90.00
_cell.angle_beta   90.00
_cell.angle_gamma   90.00
#
_symmetry.space_group_name_H-M   'P 1'
#
loop_
_entity.id
_entity.type
_entity.pdbx_description
1 polymer ?
#
loop_
_entity_poly.entity_id
_entity_poly.type
_entity_poly.pdbx_seq_one_letter_code
_entity_poly.pdbx_strand_id
1 'polypeptide(L)'
;MQLYISPGSPYARIVRIVVIEKKLSEKVEVIAAKTRTTDSPYYQINPSGRVPHLVCADGLALEDSGLISSYLDHLDGHPSFALPAGSPGLEARRVEALVRSTLDGLAVLGREKWRSVNEQSPKIVLHETERANRLLNLWEQQINHPLFQGQLNMVQIVFGCTLGFADLIPDFSWRSTHPKLDSWFEAMSARPSFLETKPPAPK
;
A
#
# COMPACT_ATOMS: atom_id res chain seq x y z
N MET A 1 -5.81 -10.00 17.88
CA MET A 1 -5.97 -10.18 16.42
C MET A 1 -4.61 -10.53 15.83
N GLN A 2 -4.57 -11.28 14.72
CA GLN A 2 -3.33 -11.69 14.05
C GLN A 2 -3.30 -11.14 12.64
N LEU A 3 -2.33 -10.30 12.33
CA LEU A 3 -2.13 -9.70 11.02
C LEU A 3 -0.97 -10.37 10.30
N TYR A 4 -1.29 -11.18 9.30
CA TYR A 4 -0.31 -11.86 8.46
C TYR A 4 0.18 -10.93 7.34
N ILE A 5 1.50 -10.80 7.23
CA ILE A 5 2.16 -9.88 6.30
C ILE A 5 3.33 -10.53 5.56
N SER A 6 3.75 -9.93 4.47
CA SER A 6 5.10 -10.06 3.92
C SER A 6 5.79 -8.70 4.04
N PRO A 7 7.01 -8.61 4.58
CA PRO A 7 7.67 -7.33 4.86
C PRO A 7 7.82 -6.40 3.65
N GLY A 8 7.97 -6.96 2.44
CA GLY A 8 8.07 -6.19 1.19
C GLY A 8 6.72 -5.85 0.55
N SER A 9 5.59 -6.28 1.12
CA SER A 9 4.27 -6.02 0.54
C SER A 9 3.81 -4.59 0.82
N PRO A 10 3.57 -3.75 -0.21
CA PRO A 10 3.04 -2.42 -0.02
C PRO A 10 1.61 -2.43 0.54
N TYR A 11 0.80 -3.42 0.19
CA TYR A 11 -0.55 -3.60 0.72
C TYR A 11 -0.55 -3.93 2.22
N ALA A 12 0.37 -4.78 2.66
CA ALA A 12 0.56 -5.08 4.07
C ALA A 12 1.09 -3.86 4.84
N ARG A 13 1.96 -3.06 4.20
CA ARG A 13 2.46 -1.80 4.77
C ARG A 13 1.34 -0.81 5.07
N ILE A 14 0.37 -0.65 4.17
CA ILE A 14 -0.82 0.19 4.38
C ILE A 14 -1.51 -0.19 5.70
N VAL A 15 -1.79 -1.46 5.90
CA VAL A 15 -2.47 -1.94 7.11
C VAL A 15 -1.61 -1.75 8.36
N ARG A 16 -0.30 -2.01 8.29
CA ARG A 16 0.62 -1.79 9.41
C ARG A 16 0.66 -0.32 9.85
N ILE A 17 0.64 0.62 8.89
CA ILE A 17 0.54 2.06 9.19
C ILE A 17 -0.76 2.36 9.91
N VAL A 18 -1.90 1.83 9.46
CA VAL A 18 -3.19 2.00 10.15
C VAL A 18 -3.15 1.45 11.58
N VAL A 19 -2.55 0.29 11.80
CA VAL A 19 -2.36 -0.29 13.16
C VAL A 19 -1.61 0.69 14.08
N ILE A 20 -0.53 1.29 13.59
CA ILE A 20 0.29 2.23 14.38
C ILE A 20 -0.46 3.54 14.63
N GLU A 21 -1.00 4.16 13.59
CA GLU A 21 -1.68 5.46 13.66
C GLU A 21 -2.97 5.37 14.53
N LYS A 22 -3.62 4.20 14.57
CA LYS A 22 -4.78 3.90 15.45
C LYS A 22 -4.37 3.39 16.83
N LYS A 23 -3.04 3.31 17.13
CA LYS A 23 -2.51 2.83 18.42
C LYS A 23 -3.00 1.40 18.77
N LEU A 24 -3.08 0.54 17.77
CA LEU A 24 -3.56 -0.84 17.91
C LEU A 24 -2.42 -1.87 18.06
N SER A 25 -1.16 -1.45 18.20
CA SER A 25 0.01 -2.35 18.22
C SER A 25 -0.04 -3.39 19.35
N GLU A 26 -0.67 -3.08 20.49
CA GLU A 26 -0.87 -4.05 21.57
C GLU A 26 -2.03 -5.04 21.30
N LYS A 27 -2.93 -4.73 20.39
CA LYS A 27 -4.12 -5.54 20.04
C LYS A 27 -3.92 -6.39 18.79
N VAL A 28 -2.92 -6.06 17.96
CA VAL A 28 -2.66 -6.69 16.66
C VAL A 28 -1.24 -7.25 16.64
N GLU A 29 -1.12 -8.55 16.75
CA GLU A 29 0.13 -9.27 16.54
C GLU A 29 0.44 -9.33 15.04
N VAL A 30 1.64 -8.84 14.64
CA VAL A 30 2.08 -8.87 13.25
C VAL A 30 2.93 -10.11 13.00
N ILE A 31 2.50 -10.98 12.11
CA ILE A 31 3.11 -12.28 11.81
C ILE A 31 3.61 -12.31 10.37
N ALA A 32 4.88 -12.65 10.18
CA ALA A 32 5.46 -12.84 8.85
C ALA A 32 4.95 -14.14 8.22
N ALA A 33 4.28 -14.05 7.07
CA ALA A 33 3.78 -15.19 6.31
C ALA A 33 4.74 -15.55 5.17
N LYS A 34 5.02 -16.84 5.01
CA LYS A 34 5.69 -17.36 3.82
C LYS A 34 4.68 -17.43 2.67
N THR A 35 4.79 -16.52 1.73
CA THR A 35 3.97 -16.50 0.53
C THR A 35 4.79 -16.95 -0.68
N ARG A 36 4.13 -17.45 -1.73
CA ARG A 36 4.75 -17.86 -3.00
C ARG A 36 5.81 -18.96 -2.85
N THR A 37 5.59 -19.86 -1.92
CA THR A 37 6.38 -21.08 -1.73
C THR A 37 5.46 -22.28 -1.79
N THR A 38 5.95 -23.40 -2.30
CA THR A 38 5.21 -24.65 -2.24
C THR A 38 4.98 -25.06 -0.76
N ASP A 39 3.83 -25.59 -0.44
CA ASP A 39 3.49 -26.19 0.85
C ASP A 39 3.64 -25.24 2.06
N SER A 40 3.39 -23.94 1.88
CA SER A 40 3.39 -23.01 3.00
C SER A 40 2.26 -23.33 3.99
N PRO A 41 2.54 -23.44 5.30
CA PRO A 41 1.51 -23.59 6.32
C PRO A 41 0.51 -22.44 6.34
N TYR A 42 0.90 -21.26 5.85
CA TYR A 42 0.05 -20.10 5.72
C TYR A 42 -1.19 -20.35 4.84
N TYR A 43 -1.10 -21.24 3.85
CA TYR A 43 -2.23 -21.55 2.97
C TYR A 43 -3.38 -22.29 3.66
N GLN A 44 -3.13 -22.86 4.83
CA GLN A 44 -4.20 -23.39 5.70
C GLN A 44 -4.94 -22.26 6.44
N ILE A 45 -4.29 -21.10 6.63
CA ILE A 45 -4.88 -19.93 7.28
C ILE A 45 -5.59 -19.07 6.23
N ASN A 46 -4.92 -18.81 5.10
CA ASN A 46 -5.48 -18.07 3.98
C ASN A 46 -5.24 -18.82 2.66
N PRO A 47 -6.25 -19.51 2.12
CA PRO A 47 -6.12 -20.28 0.87
C PRO A 47 -5.75 -19.42 -0.35
N SER A 48 -6.06 -18.10 -0.34
CA SER A 48 -5.64 -17.20 -1.43
C SER A 48 -4.12 -16.98 -1.46
N GLY A 49 -3.43 -17.22 -0.33
CA GLY A 49 -2.00 -17.00 -0.16
C GLY A 49 -1.58 -15.53 -0.23
N ARG A 50 -2.53 -14.59 -0.23
CA ARG A 50 -2.25 -13.15 -0.27
C ARG A 50 -2.05 -12.55 1.11
N VAL A 51 -1.37 -11.43 1.15
CA VAL A 51 -1.18 -10.57 2.33
C VAL A 51 -1.47 -9.10 1.95
N PRO A 52 -2.01 -8.30 2.89
CA PRO A 52 -2.32 -8.60 4.28
C PRO A 52 -3.53 -9.53 4.45
N HIS A 53 -3.56 -10.26 5.56
CA HIS A 53 -4.69 -11.05 6.00
C HIS A 53 -4.83 -10.90 7.52
N LEU A 54 -6.03 -10.58 8.00
CA LEU A 54 -6.30 -10.34 9.41
C LEU A 54 -7.24 -11.42 9.95
N VAL A 55 -6.83 -12.09 11.01
CA VAL A 55 -7.71 -12.95 11.82
C VAL A 55 -8.11 -12.17 13.07
N CYS A 56 -9.40 -11.85 13.16
CA CYS A 56 -10.00 -11.11 14.27
C CYS A 56 -10.09 -11.96 15.55
N ALA A 57 -10.41 -11.35 16.69
CA ALA A 57 -10.48 -12.04 17.98
C ALA A 57 -11.62 -13.07 18.05
N ASP A 58 -12.70 -12.85 17.31
CA ASP A 58 -13.84 -13.75 17.17
C ASP A 58 -13.66 -14.85 16.11
N GLY A 59 -12.49 -14.89 15.44
CA GLY A 59 -12.16 -15.84 14.39
C GLY A 59 -12.57 -15.39 12.99
N LEU A 60 -13.24 -14.23 12.82
CA LEU A 60 -13.50 -13.67 11.50
C LEU A 60 -12.17 -13.38 10.77
N ALA A 61 -12.05 -13.88 9.54
CA ALA A 61 -10.87 -13.68 8.71
C ALA A 61 -11.16 -12.68 7.59
N LEU A 62 -10.32 -11.64 7.47
CA LEU A 62 -10.46 -10.57 6.50
C LEU A 62 -9.29 -10.56 5.54
N GLU A 63 -9.57 -10.40 4.26
CA GLU A 63 -8.59 -10.16 3.20
C GLU A 63 -8.96 -8.87 2.48
N ASP A 64 -8.00 -8.27 1.78
CA ASP A 64 -7.95 -6.96 1.15
C ASP A 64 -7.54 -5.84 2.11
N SER A 65 -6.51 -5.10 1.69
CA SER A 65 -5.94 -4.02 2.51
C SER A 65 -6.92 -2.88 2.79
N GLY A 66 -7.87 -2.61 1.89
CA GLY A 66 -8.88 -1.58 2.08
C GLY A 66 -9.92 -2.01 3.11
N LEU A 67 -10.42 -3.26 3.01
CA LEU A 67 -11.36 -3.82 3.97
C LEU A 67 -10.74 -3.90 5.37
N ILE A 68 -9.54 -4.44 5.48
CA ILE A 68 -8.84 -4.55 6.77
C ILE A 68 -8.58 -3.17 7.38
N SER A 69 -8.10 -2.20 6.58
CA SER A 69 -7.87 -0.84 7.06
C SER A 69 -9.15 -0.18 7.55
N SER A 70 -10.25 -0.33 6.82
CA SER A 70 -11.57 0.18 7.24
C SER A 70 -12.04 -0.46 8.54
N TYR A 71 -11.93 -1.78 8.67
CA TYR A 71 -12.27 -2.50 9.89
C TYR A 71 -11.48 -1.98 11.10
N LEU A 72 -10.15 -1.88 10.97
CA LEU A 72 -9.27 -1.41 12.03
C LEU A 72 -9.53 0.06 12.40
N ASP A 73 -9.84 0.90 11.42
CA ASP A 73 -10.15 2.31 11.66
C ASP A 73 -11.44 2.52 12.46
N HIS A 74 -12.41 1.61 12.30
CA HIS A 74 -13.70 1.69 12.98
C HIS A 74 -13.76 0.97 14.35
N LEU A 75 -12.72 0.25 14.75
CA LEU A 75 -12.70 -0.58 15.97
C LEU A 75 -13.01 0.18 17.27
N ASP A 76 -12.62 1.45 17.35
CA ASP A 76 -12.83 2.30 18.52
C ASP A 76 -14.08 3.19 18.42
N GLY A 77 -14.87 3.03 17.35
CA GLY A 77 -16.04 3.87 17.06
C GLY A 77 -15.70 5.29 16.60
N HIS A 78 -14.41 5.63 16.47
CA HIS A 78 -13.91 6.95 16.06
C HIS A 78 -13.02 6.83 14.82
N PRO A 79 -13.59 6.59 13.63
CA PRO A 79 -12.80 6.44 12.42
C PRO A 79 -12.06 7.76 12.11
N SER A 80 -10.73 7.66 11.98
CA SER A 80 -9.83 8.80 11.70
C SER A 80 -9.53 8.95 10.23
N PHE A 81 -9.63 7.86 9.46
CA PHE A 81 -9.28 7.79 8.04
C PHE A 81 -10.50 7.60 7.14
N ALA A 82 -11.70 7.47 7.74
CA ALA A 82 -12.94 7.31 7.00
C ALA A 82 -13.18 8.49 6.07
N LEU A 83 -13.60 8.17 4.86
CA LEU A 83 -13.90 9.19 3.86
C LEU A 83 -15.28 9.82 4.13
N PRO A 84 -15.48 11.09 3.79
CA PRO A 84 -16.77 11.76 3.95
C PRO A 84 -17.91 11.00 3.26
N ALA A 85 -19.12 11.14 3.75
CA ALA A 85 -20.32 10.63 3.08
C ALA A 85 -20.76 11.55 1.92
N GLY A 86 -21.65 11.05 1.05
CA GLY A 86 -22.23 11.82 -0.05
C GLY A 86 -21.25 12.14 -1.19
N SER A 87 -21.51 13.21 -1.92
CA SER A 87 -20.71 13.61 -3.09
C SER A 87 -19.23 13.88 -2.77
N PRO A 88 -18.87 14.60 -1.68
CA PRO A 88 -17.46 14.74 -1.28
C PRO A 88 -16.77 13.38 -1.01
N GLY A 89 -17.48 12.44 -0.44
CA GLY A 89 -16.97 11.09 -0.22
C GLY A 89 -16.82 10.29 -1.49
N LEU A 90 -17.65 10.51 -2.50
CA LEU A 90 -17.48 9.86 -3.81
C LEU A 90 -16.19 10.31 -4.49
N GLU A 91 -15.88 11.62 -4.46
CA GLU A 91 -14.63 12.15 -5.00
C GLU A 91 -13.41 11.59 -4.25
N ALA A 92 -13.45 11.55 -2.93
CA ALA A 92 -12.36 10.98 -2.14
C ALA A 92 -12.15 9.48 -2.44
N ARG A 93 -13.23 8.71 -2.57
CA ARG A 93 -13.14 7.28 -3.00
C ARG A 93 -12.60 7.12 -4.42
N ARG A 94 -12.98 8.01 -5.33
CA ARG A 94 -12.46 8.03 -6.70
C ARG A 94 -10.94 8.24 -6.70
N VAL A 95 -10.46 9.22 -5.95
CA VAL A 95 -9.01 9.50 -5.81
C VAL A 95 -8.29 8.31 -5.18
N GLU A 96 -8.81 7.76 -4.08
CA GLU A 96 -8.23 6.58 -3.43
C GLU A 96 -8.17 5.38 -4.39
N ALA A 97 -9.25 5.10 -5.12
CA ALA A 97 -9.30 4.00 -6.09
C ALA A 97 -8.23 4.17 -7.19
N LEU A 98 -8.02 5.40 -7.67
CA LEU A 98 -7.01 5.65 -8.69
C LEU A 98 -5.59 5.55 -8.12
N VAL A 99 -5.35 5.96 -6.86
CA VAL A 99 -4.08 5.73 -6.15
C VAL A 99 -3.82 4.24 -5.99
N ARG A 100 -4.82 3.45 -5.58
CA ARG A 100 -4.71 1.98 -5.50
C ARG A 100 -4.41 1.36 -6.86
N SER A 101 -5.07 1.84 -7.91
CA SER A 101 -4.78 1.41 -9.29
C SER A 101 -3.34 1.73 -9.73
N THR A 102 -2.77 2.85 -9.23
CA THR A 102 -1.34 3.15 -9.43
C THR A 102 -0.47 2.09 -8.75
N LEU A 103 -0.78 1.75 -7.50
CA LEU A 103 -0.06 0.71 -6.76
C LEU A 103 -0.16 -0.65 -7.44
N ASP A 104 -1.35 -1.01 -7.96
CA ASP A 104 -1.56 -2.30 -8.64
C ASP A 104 -0.67 -2.43 -9.88
N GLY A 105 -0.59 -1.38 -10.71
CA GLY A 105 0.31 -1.36 -11.87
C GLY A 105 1.79 -1.46 -11.47
N LEU A 106 2.21 -0.67 -10.48
CA LEU A 106 3.57 -0.76 -9.95
C LEU A 106 3.87 -2.13 -9.35
N ALA A 107 2.90 -2.78 -8.70
CA ALA A 107 3.07 -4.13 -8.16
C ALA A 107 3.24 -5.19 -9.26
N VAL A 108 2.60 -5.02 -10.42
CA VAL A 108 2.82 -5.87 -11.60
C VAL A 108 4.20 -5.60 -12.18
N LEU A 109 4.57 -4.32 -12.38
CA LEU A 109 5.89 -3.92 -12.88
C LEU A 109 7.02 -4.46 -11.99
N GLY A 110 6.92 -4.26 -10.68
CA GLY A 110 7.92 -4.74 -9.73
C GLY A 110 8.09 -6.26 -9.79
N ARG A 111 7.00 -7.02 -9.88
CA ARG A 111 7.07 -8.48 -10.00
C ARG A 111 7.78 -8.93 -11.27
N GLU A 112 7.58 -8.24 -12.38
CA GLU A 112 8.31 -8.53 -13.62
C GLU A 112 9.78 -8.14 -13.50
N LYS A 113 10.08 -6.95 -12.99
CA LYS A 113 11.46 -6.44 -12.88
C LYS A 113 12.33 -7.20 -11.88
N TRP A 114 11.73 -7.90 -10.90
CA TRP A 114 12.47 -8.78 -9.97
C TRP A 114 12.71 -10.20 -10.50
N ARG A 115 12.16 -10.55 -11.66
CA ARG A 115 12.51 -11.81 -12.34
C ARG A 115 13.86 -11.69 -13.02
N SER A 116 14.50 -12.82 -13.30
CA SER A 116 15.66 -12.85 -14.19
C SER A 116 15.28 -12.28 -15.57
N VAL A 117 16.20 -11.55 -16.18
CA VAL A 117 15.93 -10.77 -17.42
C VAL A 117 15.30 -11.64 -18.52
N ASN A 118 15.75 -12.90 -18.66
CA ASN A 118 15.23 -13.86 -19.65
C ASN A 118 13.81 -14.38 -19.33
N GLU A 119 13.29 -14.13 -18.13
CA GLU A 119 11.93 -14.51 -17.72
C GLU A 119 10.97 -13.33 -17.71
N GLN A 120 11.46 -12.10 -17.92
CA GLN A 120 10.62 -10.92 -17.97
C GLN A 120 9.82 -10.87 -19.28
N SER A 121 8.56 -10.45 -19.20
CA SER A 121 7.76 -10.11 -20.36
C SER A 121 8.01 -8.66 -20.79
N PRO A 122 8.70 -8.38 -21.91
CA PRO A 122 8.94 -7.02 -22.37
C PRO A 122 7.65 -6.22 -22.59
N LYS A 123 6.57 -6.91 -23.01
CA LYS A 123 5.25 -6.27 -23.20
C LYS A 123 4.63 -5.80 -21.89
N ILE A 124 4.72 -6.60 -20.83
CA ILE A 124 4.20 -6.24 -19.51
C ILE A 124 5.04 -5.11 -18.93
N VAL A 125 6.37 -5.23 -18.99
CA VAL A 125 7.28 -4.18 -18.51
C VAL A 125 6.99 -2.84 -19.20
N LEU A 126 6.90 -2.82 -20.53
CA LEU A 126 6.60 -1.60 -21.29
C LEU A 126 5.24 -1.03 -20.89
N HIS A 127 4.19 -1.85 -20.93
CA HIS A 127 2.82 -1.42 -20.63
C HIS A 127 2.69 -0.80 -19.23
N GLU A 128 3.23 -1.47 -18.20
CA GLU A 128 3.10 -1.00 -16.83
C GLU A 128 4.04 0.18 -16.53
N THR A 129 5.20 0.27 -17.19
CA THR A 129 6.06 1.46 -17.12
C THR A 129 5.35 2.70 -17.69
N GLU A 130 4.75 2.57 -18.87
CA GLU A 130 3.99 3.66 -19.48
C GLU A 130 2.77 4.05 -18.62
N ARG A 131 2.06 3.06 -18.08
CA ARG A 131 0.94 3.30 -17.16
C ARG A 131 1.38 4.03 -15.90
N ALA A 132 2.47 3.59 -15.27
CA ALA A 132 3.03 4.23 -14.09
C ALA A 132 3.42 5.69 -14.38
N ASN A 133 4.10 5.96 -15.49
CA ASN A 133 4.49 7.31 -15.89
C ASN A 133 3.26 8.21 -16.12
N ARG A 134 2.21 7.73 -16.79
CA ARG A 134 0.97 8.52 -16.98
C ARG A 134 0.33 8.87 -15.63
N LEU A 135 0.29 7.93 -14.70
CA LEU A 135 -0.33 8.15 -13.38
C LEU A 135 0.55 9.05 -12.49
N LEU A 136 1.86 8.88 -12.50
CA LEU A 136 2.77 9.77 -11.77
C LEU A 136 2.73 11.21 -12.30
N ASN A 137 2.67 11.40 -13.63
CA ASN A 137 2.46 12.72 -14.25
C ASN A 137 1.13 13.36 -13.79
N LEU A 138 0.06 12.58 -13.71
CA LEU A 138 -1.22 13.06 -13.19
C LEU A 138 -1.09 13.51 -11.73
N TRP A 139 -0.47 12.68 -10.89
CA TRP A 139 -0.31 12.99 -9.46
C TRP A 139 0.64 14.16 -9.22
N GLU A 140 1.69 14.33 -10.02
CA GLU A 140 2.57 15.52 -9.98
C GLU A 140 1.79 16.81 -10.18
N GLN A 141 0.78 16.80 -11.07
CA GLN A 141 -0.11 17.94 -11.31
C GLN A 141 -1.14 18.12 -10.18
N GLN A 142 -1.57 17.05 -9.55
CA GLN A 142 -2.67 17.05 -8.58
C GLN A 142 -2.21 16.97 -7.11
N ILE A 143 -0.92 16.99 -6.81
CA ILE A 143 -0.42 16.81 -5.43
C ILE A 143 -0.91 17.90 -4.46
N ASN A 144 -1.33 19.05 -4.97
CA ASN A 144 -1.93 20.12 -4.17
C ASN A 144 -3.42 19.91 -3.89
N HIS A 145 -4.03 18.83 -4.38
CA HIS A 145 -5.43 18.50 -4.08
C HIS A 145 -5.62 18.33 -2.56
N PRO A 146 -6.72 18.82 -1.95
CA PRO A 146 -6.94 18.78 -0.49
C PRO A 146 -6.74 17.41 0.15
N LEU A 147 -7.01 16.32 -0.56
CA LEU A 147 -6.83 14.96 -0.05
C LEU A 147 -5.36 14.56 0.16
N PHE A 148 -4.41 15.25 -0.44
CA PHE A 148 -2.98 15.04 -0.20
C PHE A 148 -2.40 16.00 0.84
N GLN A 149 -3.23 16.87 1.42
CA GLN A 149 -2.82 17.91 2.37
C GLN A 149 -3.52 17.72 3.72
N GLY A 150 -3.00 18.37 4.76
CA GLY A 150 -3.64 18.47 6.06
C GLY A 150 -3.63 17.16 6.87
N GLN A 151 -4.77 16.80 7.46
CA GLN A 151 -4.89 15.65 8.33
C GLN A 151 -4.66 14.35 7.55
N LEU A 152 -3.95 13.39 8.17
CA LEU A 152 -3.69 12.09 7.57
C LEU A 152 -5.01 11.36 7.26
N ASN A 153 -5.09 10.80 6.05
CA ASN A 153 -6.25 10.06 5.56
C ASN A 153 -5.81 8.85 4.71
N MET A 154 -6.75 8.00 4.31
CA MET A 154 -6.43 6.79 3.55
C MET A 154 -5.76 7.06 2.21
N VAL A 155 -6.13 8.14 1.51
CA VAL A 155 -5.48 8.50 0.23
C VAL A 155 -3.99 8.73 0.43
N GLN A 156 -3.62 9.48 1.46
CA GLN A 156 -2.21 9.78 1.78
C GLN A 156 -1.44 8.52 2.21
N ILE A 157 -2.04 7.66 3.05
CA ILE A 157 -1.41 6.41 3.49
C ILE A 157 -1.14 5.50 2.29
N VAL A 158 -2.15 5.28 1.45
CA VAL A 158 -2.01 4.43 0.25
C VAL A 158 -0.98 5.02 -0.70
N PHE A 159 -1.02 6.34 -0.94
CA PHE A 159 -0.11 6.98 -1.89
C PHE A 159 1.33 6.99 -1.41
N GLY A 160 1.58 7.25 -0.12
CA GLY A 160 2.92 7.13 0.46
C GLY A 160 3.48 5.71 0.36
N CYS A 161 2.65 4.68 0.58
CA CYS A 161 3.05 3.29 0.34
C CYS A 161 3.33 3.00 -1.14
N THR A 162 2.55 3.61 -2.05
CA THR A 162 2.71 3.48 -3.50
C THR A 162 4.05 4.05 -3.97
N LEU A 163 4.37 5.28 -3.58
CA LEU A 163 5.63 5.94 -3.94
C LEU A 163 6.84 5.24 -3.33
N GLY A 164 6.73 4.83 -2.04
CA GLY A 164 7.80 4.07 -1.39
C GLY A 164 8.01 2.67 -1.98
N PHE A 165 6.99 2.08 -2.59
CA PHE A 165 7.14 0.84 -3.34
C PHE A 165 7.77 1.07 -4.71
N ALA A 166 7.45 2.18 -5.38
CA ALA A 166 8.06 2.56 -6.65
C ALA A 166 9.59 2.69 -6.55
N ASP A 167 10.10 3.20 -5.42
CA ASP A 167 11.54 3.32 -5.14
C ASP A 167 12.28 1.96 -5.09
N LEU A 168 11.57 0.87 -4.88
CA LEU A 168 12.16 -0.46 -4.77
C LEU A 168 12.22 -1.20 -6.12
N ILE A 169 11.58 -0.66 -7.16
CA ILE A 169 11.49 -1.33 -8.46
C ILE A 169 12.80 -1.10 -9.23
N PRO A 170 13.53 -2.17 -9.63
CA PRO A 170 14.75 -2.04 -10.40
C PRO A 170 14.54 -1.26 -11.70
N ASP A 171 15.48 -0.36 -12.03
CA ASP A 171 15.47 0.47 -13.24
C ASP A 171 14.20 1.32 -13.44
N PHE A 172 13.48 1.61 -12.37
CA PHE A 172 12.35 2.53 -12.37
C PHE A 172 12.68 3.75 -11.52
N SER A 173 12.82 4.90 -12.15
CA SER A 173 13.14 6.17 -11.49
C SER A 173 12.04 7.20 -11.75
N TRP A 174 11.47 7.75 -10.68
CA TRP A 174 10.40 8.72 -10.76
C TRP A 174 10.72 10.07 -10.10
N ARG A 175 11.58 10.09 -9.09
CA ARG A 175 11.82 11.27 -8.24
C ARG A 175 12.35 12.47 -9.01
N SER A 176 13.36 12.27 -9.88
CA SER A 176 13.99 13.36 -10.66
C SER A 176 13.05 14.03 -11.66
N THR A 177 12.02 13.31 -12.11
CA THR A 177 11.02 13.80 -13.07
C THR A 177 9.74 14.32 -12.43
N HIS A 178 9.56 14.08 -11.11
CA HIS A 178 8.35 14.45 -10.36
C HIS A 178 8.72 15.14 -9.03
N PRO A 179 9.30 16.35 -9.07
CA PRO A 179 9.87 16.99 -7.87
C PRO A 179 8.84 17.35 -6.80
N LYS A 180 7.59 17.60 -7.16
CA LYS A 180 6.54 17.90 -6.16
C LYS A 180 6.12 16.62 -5.42
N LEU A 181 6.01 15.50 -6.15
CA LEU A 181 5.77 14.19 -5.53
C LEU A 181 6.93 13.79 -4.62
N ASP A 182 8.17 14.03 -5.06
CA ASP A 182 9.35 13.74 -4.27
C ASP A 182 9.33 14.52 -2.94
N SER A 183 9.13 15.84 -3.00
CA SER A 183 9.01 16.67 -1.79
C SER A 183 7.87 16.21 -0.87
N TRP A 184 6.70 15.89 -1.43
CA TRP A 184 5.57 15.39 -0.66
C TRP A 184 5.88 14.03 -0.01
N PHE A 185 6.53 13.13 -0.74
CA PHE A 185 6.87 11.81 -0.23
C PHE A 185 7.95 11.86 0.84
N GLU A 186 8.95 12.74 0.74
CA GLU A 186 9.94 12.94 1.80
C GLU A 186 9.27 13.35 3.12
N ALA A 187 8.33 14.30 3.08
CA ALA A 187 7.57 14.70 4.26
C ALA A 187 6.72 13.54 4.82
N MET A 188 6.07 12.77 3.95
CA MET A 188 5.25 11.63 4.35
C MET A 188 6.10 10.49 4.93
N SER A 189 7.23 10.18 4.31
CA SER A 189 8.12 9.09 4.71
C SER A 189 8.84 9.35 6.03
N ALA A 190 8.93 10.60 6.47
CA ALA A 190 9.48 10.99 7.75
C ALA A 190 8.54 10.72 8.95
N ARG A 191 7.27 10.39 8.72
CA ARG A 191 6.32 10.05 9.80
C ARG A 191 6.77 8.78 10.55
N PRO A 192 6.60 8.72 11.88
CA PRO A 192 7.00 7.54 12.68
C PRO A 192 6.44 6.22 12.14
N SER A 193 5.16 6.19 11.75
CA SER A 193 4.51 4.99 11.20
C SER A 193 5.12 4.53 9.88
N PHE A 194 5.57 5.46 9.03
CA PHE A 194 6.26 5.15 7.77
C PHE A 194 7.70 4.67 8.00
N LEU A 195 8.40 5.24 8.97
CA LEU A 195 9.75 4.81 9.34
C LEU A 195 9.75 3.39 9.92
N GLU A 196 8.84 3.11 10.87
CA GLU A 196 8.72 1.81 11.53
C GLU A 196 8.30 0.69 10.55
N THR A 197 7.53 1.04 9.52
CA THR A 197 7.03 0.08 8.53
C THR A 197 7.87 0.02 7.27
N LYS A 198 9.02 0.69 7.21
CA LYS A 198 9.88 0.73 6.03
C LYS A 198 10.18 -0.70 5.54
N PRO A 199 9.93 -1.01 4.25
CA PRO A 199 10.24 -2.33 3.73
C PRO A 199 11.76 -2.56 3.70
N PRO A 200 12.20 -3.82 3.83
CA PRO A 200 13.62 -4.15 3.63
C PRO A 200 14.04 -3.83 2.20
N ALA A 201 15.33 -3.56 2.02
CA ALA A 201 15.89 -3.45 0.68
C ALA A 201 15.63 -4.75 -0.12
N PRO A 202 15.37 -4.68 -1.42
CA PRO A 202 15.27 -5.86 -2.27
C PRO A 202 16.57 -6.68 -2.18
N LYS A 203 16.43 -8.00 -2.09
CA LYS A 203 17.58 -8.92 -2.10
C LYS A 203 18.03 -9.14 -3.53
#